data_23a7897fd1c4c58b95be99613ee71c70
#
_entry.id   23a7897fd1c4c58b95be99613ee71c70
#
_cell.length_a   1.000
_cell.length_b   1.000
_cell.length_c   1.000
_cell.angle_alpha   90.00
_cell.angle_beta   90.00
_cell.angle_gamma   90.00
#
_symmetry.space_group_name_H-M   'P 1'
#
loop_
_entity.id
_entity.type
_entity.pdbx_description
1 polymer ?
#
loop_
_entity_poly.entity_id
_entity_poly.type
_entity_poly.pdbx_seq_one_letter_code
_entity_poly.pdbx_strand_id
1 'polypeptide(L)'
;MIEQIYQIVKLNFRLEWQERQSYFSILIYILSSVYLSYLVFSEVISAETWNAFFWVIFIFSAVQAAYRSFHYEADQRFLLYYGMVKPENLVLGKIIYNFLYLYATGLFTALVFTFLMGNEINSLGAFLFILLLASLGFSAILTFVAGISAKASNNPALPAILSIPLLYPQLISLSRVSLRSLTGFSWEVNAPLLIVLALLSLVSLLLSFLLFPYLWRD
;
A
#
# COMPACT_ATOMS: atom_id res chain seq x y z
N MET A 1 6.50 -14.98 -19.33
CA MET A 1 6.51 -13.81 -18.45
C MET A 1 5.11 -13.52 -17.92
N ILE A 2 4.16 -13.11 -18.73
CA ILE A 2 2.79 -12.74 -18.33
C ILE A 2 2.09 -13.89 -17.59
N GLU A 3 2.15 -15.11 -18.10
CA GLU A 3 1.58 -16.31 -17.48
C GLU A 3 2.11 -16.56 -16.06
N GLN A 4 3.43 -16.43 -15.86
CA GLN A 4 4.05 -16.60 -14.54
C GLN A 4 3.59 -15.52 -13.55
N ILE A 5 3.53 -14.27 -14.00
CA ILE A 5 3.03 -13.15 -13.18
C ILE A 5 1.57 -13.40 -12.77
N TYR A 6 0.72 -13.80 -13.70
CA TYR A 6 -0.68 -14.14 -13.43
C TYR A 6 -0.82 -15.26 -12.40
N GLN A 7 -0.03 -16.33 -12.54
CA GLN A 7 -0.04 -17.46 -11.60
C GLN A 7 0.41 -17.03 -10.19
N ILE A 8 1.40 -16.13 -10.09
CA ILE A 8 1.87 -15.59 -8.81
C ILE A 8 0.76 -14.75 -8.15
N VAL A 9 0.12 -13.85 -8.89
CA VAL A 9 -0.99 -13.04 -8.39
C VAL A 9 -2.13 -13.94 -7.90
N LYS A 10 -2.54 -14.91 -8.70
CA LYS A 10 -3.60 -15.87 -8.36
C LYS A 10 -3.25 -16.70 -7.12
N LEU A 11 -2.00 -17.13 -7.01
CA LEU A 11 -1.53 -17.89 -5.86
C LEU A 11 -1.61 -17.06 -4.57
N ASN A 12 -1.13 -15.79 -4.60
CA ASN A 12 -1.17 -14.92 -3.43
C ASN A 12 -2.63 -14.67 -2.98
N PHE A 13 -3.56 -14.40 -3.92
CA PHE A 13 -4.98 -14.28 -3.59
C PHE A 13 -5.54 -15.57 -2.97
N ARG A 14 -5.16 -16.74 -3.50
CA ARG A 14 -5.63 -18.03 -2.97
C ARG A 14 -5.10 -18.32 -1.57
N LEU A 15 -3.82 -18.05 -1.33
CA LEU A 15 -3.20 -18.25 -0.02
C LEU A 15 -3.85 -17.34 1.02
N GLU A 16 -4.06 -16.08 0.70
CA GLU A 16 -4.68 -15.14 1.61
C GLU A 16 -6.16 -15.45 1.86
N TRP A 17 -6.88 -15.94 0.85
CA TRP A 17 -8.26 -16.40 1.04
C TRP A 17 -8.37 -17.63 1.96
N GLN A 18 -7.36 -18.49 1.97
CA GLN A 18 -7.29 -19.62 2.89
C GLN A 18 -7.05 -19.19 4.33
N GLU A 19 -6.34 -18.08 4.54
CA GLU A 19 -6.09 -17.53 5.87
C GLU A 19 -7.03 -16.36 6.19
N ARG A 20 -8.30 -16.69 6.36
CA ARG A 20 -9.36 -15.72 6.69
C ARG A 20 -9.01 -14.82 7.87
N GLN A 21 -8.29 -15.32 8.85
CA GLN A 21 -7.88 -14.57 10.04
C GLN A 21 -7.03 -13.34 9.72
N SER A 22 -6.18 -13.44 8.71
CA SER A 22 -5.33 -12.34 8.25
C SER A 22 -6.13 -11.18 7.64
N TYR A 23 -7.12 -11.50 6.83
CA TYR A 23 -8.03 -10.53 6.22
C TYR A 23 -8.83 -9.78 7.27
N PHE A 24 -9.47 -10.53 8.15
CA PHE A 24 -10.30 -9.95 9.21
C PHE A 24 -9.51 -9.04 10.16
N SER A 25 -8.23 -9.33 10.42
CA SER A 25 -7.43 -8.50 11.31
C SER A 25 -7.17 -7.10 10.73
N ILE A 26 -6.96 -6.94 9.41
CA ILE A 26 -6.82 -5.63 8.78
C ILE A 26 -8.15 -4.89 8.76
N LEU A 27 -9.25 -5.56 8.43
CA LEU A 27 -10.58 -4.96 8.45
C LEU A 27 -10.95 -4.47 9.85
N ILE A 28 -10.70 -5.28 10.89
CA ILE A 28 -10.92 -4.90 12.28
C ILE A 28 -10.02 -3.72 12.68
N TYR A 29 -8.75 -3.74 12.26
CA TYR A 29 -7.84 -2.62 12.51
C TYR A 29 -8.39 -1.32 11.90
N ILE A 30 -8.81 -1.32 10.64
CA ILE A 30 -9.38 -0.16 9.96
C ILE A 30 -10.65 0.31 10.70
N LEU A 31 -11.60 -0.59 10.95
CA LEU A 31 -12.85 -0.27 11.63
C LEU A 31 -12.60 0.32 13.02
N SER A 32 -11.75 -0.31 13.81
CA SER A 32 -11.43 0.16 15.18
C SER A 32 -10.73 1.51 15.16
N SER A 33 -9.77 1.71 14.23
CA SER A 33 -9.01 2.96 14.15
C SER A 33 -9.89 4.12 13.69
N VAL A 34 -10.77 3.90 12.70
CA VAL A 34 -11.71 4.91 12.23
C VAL A 34 -12.77 5.21 13.31
N TYR A 35 -13.29 4.17 13.97
CA TYR A 35 -14.25 4.33 15.05
C TYR A 35 -13.66 5.10 16.24
N LEU A 36 -12.41 4.78 16.63
CA LEU A 36 -11.71 5.52 17.68
C LEU A 36 -11.51 6.99 17.29
N SER A 37 -11.11 7.24 16.05
CA SER A 37 -10.97 8.62 15.53
C SER A 37 -12.32 9.36 15.58
N TYR A 38 -13.42 8.70 15.22
CA TYR A 38 -14.77 9.24 15.31
C TYR A 38 -15.14 9.62 16.76
N LEU A 39 -14.86 8.76 17.74
CA LEU A 39 -15.14 9.04 19.15
C LEU A 39 -14.34 10.23 19.70
N VAL A 40 -13.10 10.42 19.24
CA VAL A 40 -12.23 11.51 19.69
C VAL A 40 -12.65 12.84 19.05
N PHE A 41 -13.07 12.83 17.79
CA PHE A 41 -13.41 14.00 16.99
C PHE A 41 -14.91 14.06 16.72
N SER A 42 -15.75 13.96 17.75
CA SER A 42 -17.22 13.91 17.63
C SER A 42 -17.87 15.20 17.05
N GLU A 43 -17.08 16.24 16.78
CA GLU A 43 -17.51 17.49 16.15
C GLU A 43 -16.93 17.58 14.71
N VAL A 44 -17.33 18.63 13.97
CA VAL A 44 -16.92 18.87 12.59
C VAL A 44 -15.41 18.79 12.43
N ILE A 45 -14.97 17.80 11.66
CA ILE A 45 -13.54 17.57 11.40
C ILE A 45 -13.10 18.45 10.23
N SER A 46 -11.95 19.13 10.37
CA SER A 46 -11.37 19.86 9.24
C SER A 46 -10.83 18.90 8.18
N ALA A 47 -10.81 19.34 6.91
CA ALA A 47 -10.27 18.56 5.80
C ALA A 47 -8.81 18.12 6.04
N GLU A 48 -8.00 18.94 6.73
CA GLU A 48 -6.63 18.61 7.11
C GLU A 48 -6.58 17.43 8.08
N THR A 49 -7.41 17.44 9.09
CA THR A 49 -7.48 16.38 10.11
C THR A 49 -7.99 15.08 9.46
N TRP A 50 -9.05 15.17 8.66
CA TRP A 50 -9.57 14.04 7.89
C TRP A 50 -8.48 13.41 7.00
N ASN A 51 -7.78 14.25 6.24
CA ASN A 51 -6.69 13.82 5.35
C ASN A 51 -5.55 13.12 6.12
N ALA A 52 -5.11 13.71 7.24
CA ALA A 52 -4.03 13.16 8.03
C ALA A 52 -4.38 11.76 8.60
N PHE A 53 -5.55 11.62 9.24
CA PHE A 53 -5.97 10.33 9.81
C PHE A 53 -6.21 9.27 8.76
N PHE A 54 -6.83 9.63 7.63
CA PHE A 54 -7.02 8.70 6.52
C PHE A 54 -5.69 8.08 6.08
N TRP A 55 -4.69 8.91 5.78
CA TRP A 55 -3.39 8.42 5.29
C TRP A 55 -2.60 7.68 6.37
N VAL A 56 -2.70 8.08 7.63
CA VAL A 56 -2.06 7.34 8.73
C VAL A 56 -2.63 5.92 8.83
N ILE A 57 -3.95 5.77 8.86
CA ILE A 57 -4.59 4.45 8.93
C ILE A 57 -4.28 3.61 7.69
N PHE A 58 -4.30 4.24 6.51
CA PHE A 58 -3.97 3.57 5.25
C PHE A 58 -2.53 3.05 5.23
N ILE A 59 -1.53 3.86 5.66
CA ILE A 59 -0.13 3.46 5.69
C ILE A 59 0.10 2.27 6.63
N PHE A 60 -0.43 2.32 7.84
CA PHE A 60 -0.29 1.21 8.78
C PHE A 60 -0.94 -0.08 8.26
N SER A 61 -2.09 0.03 7.60
CA SER A 61 -2.73 -1.11 6.91
C SER A 61 -1.85 -1.65 5.79
N ALA A 62 -1.22 -0.75 5.01
CA ALA A 62 -0.35 -1.10 3.89
C ALA A 62 0.92 -1.84 4.36
N VAL A 63 1.57 -1.36 5.42
CA VAL A 63 2.76 -2.02 5.99
C VAL A 63 2.43 -3.42 6.49
N GLN A 64 1.30 -3.59 7.19
CA GLN A 64 0.85 -4.90 7.65
C GLN A 64 0.57 -5.87 6.49
N ALA A 65 -0.11 -5.39 5.44
CA ALA A 65 -0.42 -6.19 4.26
C ALA A 65 0.84 -6.68 3.53
N ALA A 66 1.78 -5.76 3.30
CA ALA A 66 3.01 -6.09 2.58
C ALA A 66 3.90 -7.08 3.35
N TYR A 67 4.01 -6.93 4.66
CA TYR A 67 4.74 -7.89 5.50
C TYR A 67 4.19 -9.31 5.34
N ARG A 68 2.88 -9.46 5.35
CA ARG A 68 2.23 -10.77 5.20
C ARG A 68 2.47 -11.41 3.86
N SER A 69 2.55 -10.62 2.78
CA SER A 69 2.73 -11.17 1.42
C SER A 69 4.02 -11.98 1.26
N PHE A 70 4.99 -11.82 2.18
CA PHE A 70 6.25 -12.58 2.21
C PHE A 70 6.35 -13.56 3.38
N HIS A 71 5.45 -13.48 4.35
CA HIS A 71 5.52 -14.34 5.55
C HIS A 71 5.35 -15.83 5.21
N TYR A 72 4.48 -16.15 4.27
CA TYR A 72 4.24 -17.54 3.82
C TYR A 72 5.40 -18.14 3.04
N GLU A 73 6.29 -17.32 2.55
CA GLU A 73 7.42 -17.74 1.74
C GLU A 73 8.68 -17.93 2.58
N ALA A 74 8.72 -17.41 3.81
CA ALA A 74 9.84 -17.58 4.72
C ALA A 74 10.00 -19.04 5.20
N ASP A 75 8.93 -19.87 5.16
CA ASP A 75 8.98 -21.29 5.47
C ASP A 75 9.38 -22.10 4.23
N GLN A 76 10.47 -22.86 4.33
CA GLN A 76 11.03 -23.95 3.49
C GLN A 76 10.52 -24.15 2.04
N ARG A 77 9.36 -23.62 1.66
CA ARG A 77 8.79 -23.64 0.30
C ARG A 77 9.52 -22.67 -0.63
N PHE A 78 10.27 -21.75 -0.08
CA PHE A 78 11.04 -20.74 -0.82
C PHE A 78 12.08 -21.35 -1.75
N LEU A 79 12.76 -22.39 -1.33
CA LEU A 79 13.77 -23.10 -2.11
C LEU A 79 13.23 -23.64 -3.44
N LEU A 80 11.99 -24.09 -3.47
CA LEU A 80 11.32 -24.54 -4.70
C LEU A 80 11.02 -23.38 -5.66
N TYR A 81 10.62 -22.24 -5.14
CA TYR A 81 10.39 -21.04 -5.97
C TYR A 81 11.66 -20.47 -6.58
N TYR A 82 12.77 -20.51 -5.87
CA TYR A 82 14.07 -20.03 -6.35
C TYR A 82 14.55 -20.73 -7.64
N GLY A 83 14.22 -22.02 -7.80
CA GLY A 83 14.62 -22.78 -8.98
C GLY A 83 13.65 -22.64 -10.17
N MET A 84 12.40 -22.22 -9.94
CA MET A 84 11.34 -22.29 -10.94
C MET A 84 10.88 -20.94 -11.50
N VAL A 85 11.08 -19.83 -10.77
CA VAL A 85 10.55 -18.51 -11.13
C VAL A 85 11.69 -17.48 -11.21
N LYS A 86 11.69 -16.68 -12.28
CA LYS A 86 12.62 -15.56 -12.40
C LYS A 86 12.30 -14.50 -11.33
N PRO A 87 13.32 -13.95 -10.64
CA PRO A 87 13.12 -12.95 -9.57
C PRO A 87 12.30 -11.73 -10.04
N GLU A 88 12.51 -11.32 -11.30
CA GLU A 88 11.80 -10.18 -11.90
C GLU A 88 10.28 -10.44 -12.00
N ASN A 89 9.90 -11.68 -12.37
CA ASN A 89 8.49 -12.06 -12.47
C ASN A 89 7.84 -12.19 -11.09
N LEU A 90 8.61 -12.64 -10.11
CA LEU A 90 8.15 -12.77 -8.73
C LEU A 90 7.84 -11.39 -8.14
N VAL A 91 8.78 -10.44 -8.22
CA VAL A 91 8.58 -9.10 -7.67
C VAL A 91 7.43 -8.37 -8.36
N LEU A 92 7.31 -8.46 -9.69
CA LEU A 92 6.19 -7.85 -10.41
C LEU A 92 4.85 -8.46 -10.01
N GLY A 93 4.77 -9.80 -9.91
CA GLY A 93 3.56 -10.46 -9.46
C GLY A 93 3.14 -10.03 -8.06
N LYS A 94 4.09 -9.88 -7.15
CA LYS A 94 3.82 -9.38 -5.79
C LYS A 94 3.46 -7.91 -5.75
N ILE A 95 4.11 -7.06 -6.53
CA ILE A 95 3.74 -5.64 -6.63
C ILE A 95 2.30 -5.49 -7.15
N ILE A 96 1.94 -6.22 -8.20
CA ILE A 96 0.57 -6.20 -8.75
C ILE A 96 -0.45 -6.68 -7.72
N TYR A 97 -0.16 -7.80 -7.05
CA TYR A 97 -1.02 -8.32 -5.99
C TYR A 97 -1.19 -7.30 -4.86
N ASN A 98 -0.08 -6.78 -4.31
CA ASN A 98 -0.11 -5.79 -3.24
C ASN A 98 -0.79 -4.48 -3.67
N PHE A 99 -0.59 -4.04 -4.91
CA PHE A 99 -1.30 -2.88 -5.47
C PHE A 99 -2.82 -3.05 -5.43
N LEU A 100 -3.32 -4.18 -5.95
CA LEU A 100 -4.76 -4.47 -5.97
C LEU A 100 -5.32 -4.56 -4.54
N TYR A 101 -4.58 -5.19 -3.66
CA TYR A 101 -4.94 -5.32 -2.25
C TYR A 101 -4.98 -3.96 -1.54
N LEU A 102 -3.94 -3.13 -1.70
CA LEU A 102 -3.87 -1.81 -1.09
C LEU A 102 -4.94 -0.88 -1.66
N TYR A 103 -5.21 -0.94 -2.95
CA TYR A 103 -6.27 -0.14 -3.54
C TYR A 103 -7.65 -0.53 -2.98
N ALA A 104 -7.93 -1.83 -2.87
CA ALA A 104 -9.17 -2.32 -2.27
C ALA A 104 -9.31 -1.93 -0.79
N THR A 105 -8.25 -2.07 0.01
CA THR A 105 -8.25 -1.66 1.43
C THR A 105 -8.37 -0.14 1.58
N GLY A 106 -7.76 0.63 0.69
CA GLY A 106 -7.91 2.09 0.65
C GLY A 106 -9.34 2.54 0.33
N LEU A 107 -9.99 1.88 -0.63
CA LEU A 107 -11.41 2.12 -0.94
C LEU A 107 -12.31 1.78 0.27
N PHE A 108 -12.05 0.66 0.93
CA PHE A 108 -12.77 0.28 2.14
C PHE A 108 -12.56 1.30 3.26
N THR A 109 -11.31 1.74 3.47
CA THR A 109 -11.01 2.79 4.46
C THR A 109 -11.76 4.07 4.14
N ALA A 110 -11.75 4.53 2.88
CA ALA A 110 -12.47 5.73 2.45
C ALA A 110 -13.97 5.62 2.67
N LEU A 111 -14.56 4.45 2.39
CA LEU A 111 -15.97 4.18 2.63
C LEU A 111 -16.32 4.30 4.12
N VAL A 112 -15.55 3.64 5.00
CA VAL A 112 -15.77 3.69 6.45
C VAL A 112 -15.56 5.09 7.00
N PHE A 113 -14.53 5.80 6.52
CA PHE A 113 -14.29 7.20 6.88
C PHE A 113 -15.46 8.11 6.52
N THR A 114 -15.90 8.06 5.26
CA THR A 114 -17.01 8.86 4.76
C THR A 114 -18.31 8.57 5.53
N PHE A 115 -18.54 7.31 5.89
CA PHE A 115 -19.74 6.89 6.61
C PHE A 115 -19.75 7.38 8.07
N LEU A 116 -18.61 7.34 8.78
CA LEU A 116 -18.53 7.71 10.20
C LEU A 116 -18.20 9.19 10.44
N MET A 117 -17.31 9.76 9.63
CA MET A 117 -16.76 11.10 9.84
C MET A 117 -17.31 12.15 8.89
N GLY A 118 -18.20 11.75 7.99
CA GLY A 118 -18.74 12.65 6.97
C GLY A 118 -17.93 12.65 5.68
N ASN A 119 -18.51 13.25 4.66
CA ASN A 119 -17.93 13.28 3.31
C ASN A 119 -17.18 14.60 3.09
N GLU A 120 -15.88 14.58 3.28
CA GLU A 120 -14.97 15.70 2.96
C GLU A 120 -14.43 15.62 1.51
N ILE A 121 -14.82 14.59 0.75
CA ILE A 121 -14.32 14.37 -0.61
C ILE A 121 -15.11 15.22 -1.62
N ASN A 122 -14.55 16.38 -1.99
CA ASN A 122 -15.17 17.26 -2.97
C ASN A 122 -15.12 16.69 -4.40
N SER A 123 -14.05 16.00 -4.77
CA SER A 123 -13.89 15.36 -6.07
C SER A 123 -13.53 13.89 -5.92
N LEU A 124 -14.54 13.02 -6.04
CA LEU A 124 -14.35 11.58 -5.93
C LEU A 124 -13.36 11.04 -6.98
N GLY A 125 -13.44 11.52 -8.22
CA GLY A 125 -12.53 11.09 -9.29
C GLY A 125 -11.06 11.44 -9.00
N ALA A 126 -10.79 12.65 -8.51
CA ALA A 126 -9.45 13.06 -8.11
C ALA A 126 -8.94 12.22 -6.94
N PHE A 127 -9.76 12.01 -5.93
CA PHE A 127 -9.39 11.21 -4.77
C PHE A 127 -9.07 9.75 -5.14
N LEU A 128 -9.91 9.12 -5.96
CA LEU A 128 -9.69 7.75 -6.43
C LEU A 128 -8.40 7.63 -7.25
N PHE A 129 -8.10 8.64 -8.09
CA PHE A 129 -6.86 8.67 -8.86
C PHE A 129 -5.62 8.84 -7.97
N ILE A 130 -5.69 9.69 -6.95
CA ILE A 130 -4.63 9.87 -5.95
C ILE A 130 -4.42 8.57 -5.17
N LEU A 131 -5.49 7.91 -4.74
CA LEU A 131 -5.46 6.63 -4.06
C LEU A 131 -4.81 5.53 -4.93
N LEU A 132 -5.10 5.53 -6.24
CA LEU A 132 -4.49 4.61 -7.18
C LEU A 132 -2.97 4.82 -7.27
N LEU A 133 -2.52 6.07 -7.44
CA LEU A 133 -1.08 6.40 -7.49
C LEU A 133 -0.37 6.07 -6.17
N ALA A 134 -1.01 6.38 -5.04
CA ALA A 134 -0.49 6.04 -3.72
C ALA A 134 -0.34 4.52 -3.55
N SER A 135 -1.37 3.76 -3.89
CA SER A 135 -1.36 2.30 -3.81
C SER A 135 -0.28 1.68 -4.70
N LEU A 136 -0.06 2.24 -5.90
CA LEU A 136 1.00 1.79 -6.82
C LEU A 136 2.39 2.00 -6.22
N GLY A 137 2.69 3.20 -5.76
CA GLY A 137 4.01 3.51 -5.22
C GLY A 137 4.27 2.80 -3.88
N PHE A 138 3.27 2.73 -3.00
CA PHE A 138 3.39 2.01 -1.73
C PHE A 138 3.57 0.51 -1.95
N SER A 139 2.83 -0.10 -2.88
CA SER A 139 3.00 -1.52 -3.20
C SER A 139 4.42 -1.83 -3.65
N ALA A 140 5.02 -0.97 -4.48
CA ALA A 140 6.39 -1.16 -4.96
C ALA A 140 7.42 -1.09 -3.81
N ILE A 141 7.38 -0.02 -3.01
CA ILE A 141 8.30 0.19 -1.88
C ILE A 141 8.13 -0.92 -0.84
N LEU A 142 6.90 -1.17 -0.43
CA LEU A 142 6.62 -2.13 0.64
C LEU A 142 6.92 -3.57 0.22
N THR A 143 6.69 -3.94 -1.05
CA THR A 143 7.08 -5.25 -1.57
C THR A 143 8.60 -5.43 -1.52
N PHE A 144 9.37 -4.41 -1.91
CA PHE A 144 10.82 -4.46 -1.83
C PHE A 144 11.33 -4.59 -0.39
N VAL A 145 10.80 -3.76 0.51
CA VAL A 145 11.15 -3.78 1.94
C VAL A 145 10.77 -5.11 2.59
N ALA A 146 9.60 -5.65 2.27
CA ALA A 146 9.17 -6.94 2.79
C ALA A 146 10.08 -8.08 2.29
N GLY A 147 10.55 -8.01 1.04
CA GLY A 147 11.56 -8.94 0.51
C GLY A 147 12.89 -8.89 1.25
N ILE A 148 13.40 -7.69 1.57
CA ILE A 148 14.60 -7.51 2.41
C ILE A 148 14.38 -8.14 3.78
N SER A 149 13.25 -7.87 4.40
CA SER A 149 12.93 -8.35 5.76
C SER A 149 12.79 -9.87 5.82
N ALA A 150 12.22 -10.48 4.80
CA ALA A 150 12.09 -11.93 4.70
C ALA A 150 13.46 -12.63 4.67
N LYS A 151 14.46 -12.01 4.02
CA LYS A 151 15.84 -12.55 4.00
C LYS A 151 16.62 -12.27 5.28
N ALA A 152 16.45 -11.11 5.89
CA ALA A 152 17.33 -10.64 6.96
C ALA A 152 17.16 -11.38 8.29
N SER A 153 15.99 -11.83 8.68
CA SER A 153 15.75 -12.58 9.94
C SER A 153 14.27 -12.87 10.21
N ASN A 154 13.40 -12.64 9.25
CA ASN A 154 11.93 -12.72 9.42
C ASN A 154 11.40 -11.88 10.63
N ASN A 155 12.08 -10.77 10.93
CA ASN A 155 11.71 -9.89 12.03
C ASN A 155 10.55 -8.97 11.60
N PRO A 156 9.37 -9.04 12.24
CA PRO A 156 8.20 -8.26 11.85
C PRO A 156 8.37 -6.73 12.00
N ALA A 157 9.33 -6.27 12.79
CA ALA A 157 9.62 -4.85 12.96
C ALA A 157 10.42 -4.23 11.79
N LEU A 158 11.21 -5.03 11.08
CA LEU A 158 12.05 -4.55 9.98
C LEU A 158 11.28 -3.86 8.85
N PRO A 159 10.16 -4.40 8.35
CA PRO A 159 9.38 -3.73 7.31
C PRO A 159 8.90 -2.34 7.74
N ALA A 160 8.44 -2.19 8.96
CA ALA A 160 7.98 -0.91 9.48
C ALA A 160 9.14 0.11 9.57
N ILE A 161 10.31 -0.31 10.09
CA ILE A 161 11.47 0.57 10.27
C ILE A 161 12.03 1.03 8.91
N LEU A 162 12.16 0.11 7.95
CA LEU A 162 12.74 0.40 6.64
C LEU A 162 11.77 1.13 5.71
N SER A 163 10.46 0.91 5.84
CA SER A 163 9.47 1.51 4.96
C SER A 163 9.30 3.01 5.19
N ILE A 164 9.35 3.49 6.43
CA ILE A 164 9.09 4.89 6.76
C ILE A 164 10.03 5.86 5.99
N PRO A 165 11.37 5.70 6.02
CA PRO A 165 12.25 6.59 5.27
C PRO A 165 12.03 6.53 3.76
N LEU A 166 11.73 5.35 3.21
CA LEU A 166 11.51 5.16 1.78
C LEU A 166 10.17 5.73 1.30
N LEU A 167 9.14 5.68 2.15
CA LEU A 167 7.83 6.25 1.87
C LEU A 167 7.79 7.77 2.04
N TYR A 168 8.73 8.36 2.80
CA TYR A 168 8.69 9.77 3.20
C TYR A 168 8.52 10.76 2.03
N PRO A 169 9.29 10.68 0.91
CA PRO A 169 9.10 11.60 -0.22
C PRO A 169 7.71 11.49 -0.84
N GLN A 170 7.19 10.25 -0.94
CA GLN A 170 5.87 9.99 -1.49
C GLN A 170 4.77 10.50 -0.56
N LEU A 171 4.93 10.37 0.76
CA LEU A 171 3.99 10.86 1.76
C LEU A 171 3.85 12.38 1.75
N ILE A 172 4.95 13.12 1.58
CA ILE A 172 4.90 14.59 1.47
C ILE A 172 4.08 15.01 0.26
N SER A 173 4.34 14.43 -0.91
CA SER A 173 3.60 14.75 -2.13
C SER A 173 2.14 14.36 -2.01
N LEU A 174 1.88 13.17 -1.46
CA LEU A 174 0.57 12.60 -1.28
C LEU A 174 -0.31 13.45 -0.34
N SER A 175 0.20 13.83 0.83
CA SER A 175 -0.55 14.64 1.79
C SER A 175 -0.98 15.99 1.21
N ARG A 176 -0.11 16.62 0.42
CA ARG A 176 -0.40 17.92 -0.19
C ARG A 176 -1.43 17.81 -1.33
N VAL A 177 -1.26 16.85 -2.24
CA VAL A 177 -2.17 16.70 -3.38
C VAL A 177 -3.55 16.22 -2.94
N SER A 178 -3.59 15.33 -1.95
CA SER A 178 -4.82 14.82 -1.37
C SER A 178 -5.60 15.93 -0.66
N LEU A 179 -4.95 16.72 0.20
CA LEU A 179 -5.58 17.84 0.88
C LEU A 179 -6.18 18.85 -0.11
N ARG A 180 -5.44 19.21 -1.15
CA ARG A 180 -5.95 20.11 -2.20
C ARG A 180 -7.16 19.53 -2.94
N SER A 181 -7.18 18.22 -3.15
CA SER A 181 -8.32 17.54 -3.75
C SER A 181 -9.56 17.58 -2.85
N LEU A 182 -9.37 17.47 -1.52
CA LEU A 182 -10.46 17.59 -0.54
C LEU A 182 -11.00 19.02 -0.46
N THR A 183 -10.13 20.04 -0.54
CA THR A 183 -10.51 21.46 -0.46
C THR A 183 -11.04 22.05 -1.77
N GLY A 184 -11.22 21.23 -2.82
CA GLY A 184 -11.88 21.63 -4.07
C GLY A 184 -11.01 22.38 -5.07
N PHE A 185 -9.66 22.32 -4.95
CA PHE A 185 -8.77 22.89 -5.97
C PHE A 185 -8.93 22.17 -7.31
N SER A 186 -8.89 22.95 -8.41
CA SER A 186 -9.00 22.44 -9.77
C SER A 186 -7.90 21.46 -10.15
N TRP A 187 -8.16 20.61 -11.13
CA TRP A 187 -7.17 19.67 -11.68
C TRP A 187 -5.92 20.36 -12.18
N GLU A 188 -6.03 21.54 -12.80
CA GLU A 188 -4.92 22.32 -13.35
C GLU A 188 -3.93 22.74 -12.26
N VAL A 189 -4.44 23.17 -11.11
CA VAL A 189 -3.61 23.56 -9.95
C VAL A 189 -2.96 22.35 -9.28
N ASN A 190 -3.60 21.19 -9.33
CA ASN A 190 -3.09 19.96 -8.75
C ASN A 190 -2.15 19.18 -9.69
N ALA A 191 -2.20 19.42 -10.99
CA ALA A 191 -1.44 18.67 -12.00
C ALA A 191 0.06 18.55 -11.69
N PRO A 192 0.81 19.61 -11.29
CA PRO A 192 2.21 19.47 -10.98
C PRO A 192 2.49 18.49 -9.84
N LEU A 193 1.69 18.52 -8.77
CA LEU A 193 1.84 17.61 -7.63
C LEU A 193 1.44 16.17 -7.98
N LEU A 194 0.42 15.99 -8.82
CA LEU A 194 0.04 14.68 -9.34
C LEU A 194 1.15 14.08 -10.22
N ILE A 195 1.80 14.90 -11.06
CA ILE A 195 2.94 14.46 -11.87
C ILE A 195 4.10 14.05 -10.96
N VAL A 196 4.42 14.81 -9.92
CA VAL A 196 5.46 14.45 -8.95
C VAL A 196 5.12 13.13 -8.25
N LEU A 197 3.88 12.95 -7.79
CA LEU A 197 3.44 11.71 -7.16
C LEU A 197 3.53 10.52 -8.12
N ALA A 198 3.11 10.69 -9.37
CA ALA A 198 3.20 9.67 -10.41
C ALA A 198 4.65 9.29 -10.72
N LEU A 199 5.55 10.28 -10.84
CA LEU A 199 6.98 10.05 -11.06
C LEU A 199 7.62 9.31 -9.87
N LEU A 200 7.31 9.71 -8.64
CA LEU A 200 7.79 9.01 -7.44
C LEU A 200 7.31 7.56 -7.40
N SER A 201 6.05 7.31 -7.76
CA SER A 201 5.50 5.95 -7.83
C SER A 201 6.19 5.12 -8.93
N LEU A 202 6.46 5.72 -10.08
CA LEU A 202 7.20 5.08 -11.18
C LEU A 202 8.65 4.76 -10.79
N VAL A 203 9.34 5.72 -10.18
CA VAL A 203 10.72 5.52 -9.69
C VAL A 203 10.77 4.40 -8.65
N SER A 204 9.83 4.38 -7.72
CA SER A 204 9.72 3.30 -6.72
C SER A 204 9.52 1.93 -7.35
N LEU A 205 8.68 1.85 -8.37
CA LEU A 205 8.43 0.62 -9.13
C LEU A 205 9.70 0.16 -9.87
N LEU A 206 10.36 1.07 -10.58
CA LEU A 206 11.60 0.77 -11.31
C LEU A 206 12.73 0.35 -10.36
N LEU A 207 12.92 1.03 -9.23
CA LEU A 207 13.92 0.67 -8.24
C LEU A 207 13.65 -0.71 -7.65
N SER A 208 12.41 -1.00 -7.28
CA SER A 208 12.02 -2.31 -6.75
C SER A 208 12.27 -3.41 -7.77
N PHE A 209 11.91 -3.18 -9.04
CA PHE A 209 12.14 -4.13 -10.12
C PHE A 209 13.63 -4.38 -10.39
N LEU A 210 14.47 -3.33 -10.40
CA LEU A 210 15.90 -3.44 -10.68
C LEU A 210 16.71 -4.01 -9.51
N LEU A 211 16.36 -3.65 -8.27
CA LEU A 211 17.12 -4.04 -7.08
C LEU A 211 16.74 -5.42 -6.54
N PHE A 212 15.50 -5.85 -6.71
CA PHE A 212 15.03 -7.12 -6.17
C PHE A 212 15.80 -8.35 -6.67
N PRO A 213 16.22 -8.47 -7.95
CA PRO A 213 17.02 -9.60 -8.41
C PRO A 213 18.38 -9.73 -7.71
N TYR A 214 19.00 -8.61 -7.33
CA TYR A 214 20.26 -8.64 -6.57
C TYR A 214 20.05 -9.15 -5.16
N LEU A 215 18.96 -8.70 -4.53
CA LEU A 215 18.56 -9.21 -3.22
C LEU A 215 18.28 -10.71 -3.25
N TRP A 216 17.75 -11.22 -4.38
CA TRP A 216 17.29 -12.60 -4.50
C TRP A 216 18.40 -13.60 -4.81
N ARG A 217 19.51 -13.18 -5.42
CA ARG A 217 20.60 -14.06 -5.85
C ARG A 217 21.60 -14.41 -4.74
N ASP A 218 21.70 -13.59 -3.70
CA ASP A 218 22.56 -13.79 -2.52
C ASP A 218 21.80 -14.48 -1.38
#